data_17ab1f0f9a7e2c63879803cc161affbc
#
_entry.id   17ab1f0f9a7e2c63879803cc161affbc
#
_cell.length_a   1.000
_cell.length_b   1.000
_cell.length_c   1.000
_cell.angle_alpha   90.00
_cell.angle_beta   90.00
_cell.angle_gamma   90.00
#
_symmetry.space_group_name_H-M   'P 1'
#
loop_
_entity.id
_entity.type
_entity.pdbx_description
1 polymer ?
#
loop_
_entity_poly.entity_id
_entity_poly.type
_entity_poly.pdbx_seq_one_letter_code
_entity_poly.pdbx_strand_id
1 'polypeptide(L)'
;MSFLGKLISLFPLLHGLLIVASAVVFVVTPTAVSFVAILASIYLFPLLTFRVHNRVCRLEEGTFSIVQGYSPWYGTHMIQTMFIAFPRLETALRLVPGVFAMWLRLWGSKVGRNVYFTPHFEVADRSLLDIGNNCVFGYDVKIASHVISPSRELGLKIYIKKVISEDGGFVGATSRLAPGVHVKKGALVKATTNVYPDTVVEKRS
;
A
#
# COMPACT_ATOMS: atom_id res chain seq x y z
N MET A 1 -14.60 -1.72 -19.11
CA MET A 1 -13.22 -1.33 -18.73
C MET A 1 -12.59 -0.57 -19.89
N SER A 2 -11.98 0.58 -19.64
CA SER A 2 -11.34 1.43 -20.65
C SER A 2 -10.12 0.76 -21.30
N PHE A 3 -9.66 1.25 -22.45
CA PHE A 3 -8.44 0.74 -23.10
C PHE A 3 -7.22 0.82 -22.16
N LEU A 4 -7.03 1.96 -21.49
CA LEU A 4 -5.96 2.14 -20.49
C LEU A 4 -6.07 1.13 -19.32
N GLY A 5 -7.30 0.84 -18.88
CA GLY A 5 -7.54 -0.18 -17.85
C GLY A 5 -7.10 -1.58 -18.29
N LYS A 6 -7.36 -1.95 -19.55
CA LYS A 6 -6.89 -3.24 -20.12
C LYS A 6 -5.37 -3.29 -20.22
N LEU A 7 -4.74 -2.19 -20.64
CA LEU A 7 -3.29 -2.11 -20.76
C LEU A 7 -2.60 -2.24 -19.39
N ILE A 8 -3.06 -1.51 -18.41
CA ILE A 8 -2.46 -1.56 -17.05
C ILE A 8 -2.67 -2.89 -16.35
N SER A 9 -3.69 -3.68 -16.73
CA SER A 9 -3.89 -5.05 -16.21
C SER A 9 -2.74 -5.99 -16.56
N LEU A 10 -1.94 -5.68 -17.59
CA LEU A 10 -0.76 -6.47 -17.97
C LEU A 10 0.47 -6.10 -17.14
N PHE A 11 0.41 -5.03 -16.35
CA PHE A 11 1.56 -4.57 -15.57
C PHE A 11 2.12 -5.63 -14.62
N PRO A 12 1.33 -6.40 -13.85
CA PRO A 12 1.87 -7.45 -12.97
C PRO A 12 2.68 -8.50 -13.74
N LEU A 13 2.22 -8.89 -14.94
CA LEU A 13 2.94 -9.81 -15.81
C LEU A 13 4.26 -9.20 -16.28
N LEU A 14 4.23 -7.98 -16.81
CA LEU A 14 5.42 -7.25 -17.26
C LEU A 14 6.44 -7.11 -16.12
N HIS A 15 5.97 -6.76 -14.92
CA HIS A 15 6.81 -6.62 -13.74
C HIS A 15 7.45 -7.96 -13.36
N GLY A 16 6.68 -9.05 -13.34
CA GLY A 16 7.19 -10.40 -13.08
C GLY A 16 8.24 -10.84 -14.11
N LEU A 17 7.98 -10.61 -15.39
CA LEU A 17 8.94 -10.92 -16.47
C LEU A 17 10.23 -10.11 -16.32
N LEU A 18 10.16 -8.84 -15.93
CA LEU A 18 11.36 -8.02 -15.70
C LEU A 18 12.19 -8.54 -14.53
N ILE A 19 11.55 -8.98 -13.44
CA ILE A 19 12.25 -9.59 -12.31
C ILE A 19 12.94 -10.88 -12.73
N VAL A 20 12.24 -11.76 -13.46
CA VAL A 20 12.82 -13.01 -13.97
C VAL A 20 14.00 -12.74 -14.91
N ALA A 21 13.84 -11.81 -15.85
CA ALA A 21 14.91 -11.44 -16.78
C ALA A 21 16.16 -10.93 -16.05
N SER A 22 15.99 -10.04 -15.06
CA SER A 22 17.12 -9.54 -14.26
C SER A 22 17.77 -10.63 -13.41
N ALA A 23 16.98 -11.58 -12.89
CA ALA A 23 17.50 -12.74 -12.18
C ALA A 23 18.33 -13.67 -13.10
N VAL A 24 17.85 -13.92 -14.32
CA VAL A 24 18.59 -14.71 -15.33
C VAL A 24 19.91 -14.02 -15.69
N VAL A 25 19.90 -12.71 -15.91
CA VAL A 25 21.15 -11.93 -16.15
C VAL A 25 22.12 -12.09 -14.98
N PHE A 26 21.65 -12.06 -13.74
CA PHE A 26 22.50 -12.25 -12.57
C PHE A 26 23.08 -13.68 -12.51
N VAL A 27 22.30 -14.70 -12.85
CA VAL A 27 22.80 -16.08 -12.87
C VAL A 27 23.89 -16.27 -13.94
N VAL A 28 23.73 -15.64 -15.11
CA VAL A 28 24.69 -15.76 -16.22
C VAL A 28 25.93 -14.88 -15.98
N THR A 29 25.75 -13.69 -15.43
CA THR A 29 26.80 -12.71 -15.16
C THR A 29 26.66 -12.16 -13.74
N PRO A 30 27.17 -12.89 -12.71
CA PRO A 30 27.02 -12.50 -11.30
C PRO A 30 27.95 -11.33 -10.95
N THR A 31 27.43 -10.13 -11.11
CA THR A 31 28.12 -8.87 -10.79
C THR A 31 27.29 -8.05 -9.80
N ALA A 32 27.92 -7.08 -9.13
CA ALA A 32 27.20 -6.12 -8.29
C ALA A 32 26.13 -5.36 -9.08
N VAL A 33 26.40 -5.03 -10.35
CA VAL A 33 25.47 -4.34 -11.23
C VAL A 33 24.24 -5.19 -11.51
N SER A 34 24.41 -6.47 -11.87
CA SER A 34 23.26 -7.37 -12.13
C SER A 34 22.47 -7.67 -10.85
N PHE A 35 23.10 -7.71 -9.68
CA PHE A 35 22.40 -7.79 -8.40
C PHE A 35 21.55 -6.52 -8.12
N VAL A 36 22.12 -5.33 -8.33
CA VAL A 36 21.38 -4.06 -8.20
C VAL A 36 20.23 -3.99 -9.20
N ALA A 37 20.39 -4.54 -10.41
CA ALA A 37 19.30 -4.61 -11.40
C ALA A 37 18.10 -5.43 -10.92
N ILE A 38 18.32 -6.54 -10.17
CA ILE A 38 17.22 -7.29 -9.53
C ILE A 38 16.50 -6.40 -8.51
N LEU A 39 17.23 -5.73 -7.62
CA LEU A 39 16.62 -4.85 -6.62
C LEU A 39 15.85 -3.69 -7.28
N ALA A 40 16.41 -3.11 -8.33
CA ALA A 40 15.77 -2.05 -9.10
C ALA A 40 14.50 -2.56 -9.80
N SER A 41 14.52 -3.75 -10.37
CA SER A 41 13.33 -4.35 -10.99
C SER A 41 12.22 -4.62 -9.97
N ILE A 42 12.56 -5.08 -8.76
CA ILE A 42 11.57 -5.37 -7.71
C ILE A 42 10.99 -4.08 -7.13
N TYR A 43 11.82 -3.10 -6.75
CA TYR A 43 11.39 -1.96 -5.94
C TYR A 43 11.30 -0.65 -6.71
N LEU A 44 12.30 -0.33 -7.53
CA LEU A 44 12.38 0.97 -8.19
C LEU A 44 11.43 1.07 -9.40
N PHE A 45 11.36 0.03 -10.23
CA PHE A 45 10.52 0.01 -11.42
C PHE A 45 9.02 0.28 -11.11
N PRO A 46 8.35 -0.48 -10.21
CA PRO A 46 6.95 -0.22 -9.88
C PRO A 46 6.76 1.14 -9.19
N LEU A 47 7.71 1.58 -8.36
CA LEU A 47 7.65 2.89 -7.73
C LEU A 47 7.69 4.02 -8.74
N LEU A 48 8.59 4.00 -9.71
CA LEU A 48 8.67 5.00 -10.77
C LEU A 48 7.42 4.98 -11.65
N THR A 49 6.95 3.79 -12.01
CA THR A 49 5.70 3.63 -12.77
C THR A 49 4.52 4.23 -12.01
N PHE A 50 4.40 3.96 -10.71
CA PHE A 50 3.38 4.59 -9.86
C PHE A 50 3.49 6.12 -9.87
N ARG A 51 4.70 6.67 -9.74
CA ARG A 51 4.91 8.12 -9.73
C ARG A 51 4.48 8.77 -11.04
N VAL A 52 4.80 8.15 -12.17
CA VAL A 52 4.35 8.62 -13.49
C VAL A 52 2.83 8.47 -13.62
N HIS A 53 2.30 7.29 -13.30
CA HIS A 53 0.85 7.05 -13.34
C HIS A 53 0.07 8.06 -12.49
N ASN A 54 0.49 8.31 -11.25
CA ASN A 54 -0.22 9.22 -10.34
C ASN A 54 -0.10 10.71 -10.72
N ARG A 55 0.87 11.08 -11.57
CA ARG A 55 0.93 12.43 -12.16
C ARG A 55 -0.10 12.62 -13.28
N VAL A 56 -0.36 11.57 -14.05
CA VAL A 56 -1.28 11.60 -15.20
C VAL A 56 -2.71 11.26 -14.77
N CYS A 57 -2.86 10.24 -13.93
CA CYS A 57 -4.13 9.71 -13.43
C CYS A 57 -4.12 9.79 -11.89
N ARG A 58 -4.39 10.99 -11.37
CA ARG A 58 -4.29 11.25 -9.92
C ARG A 58 -5.28 10.39 -9.13
N LEU A 59 -4.77 9.73 -8.10
CA LEU A 59 -5.59 9.01 -7.14
C LEU A 59 -6.20 10.01 -6.16
N GLU A 60 -7.53 10.04 -6.08
CA GLU A 60 -8.29 10.93 -5.20
C GLU A 60 -9.12 10.12 -4.21
N GLU A 61 -9.40 10.74 -3.05
CA GLU A 61 -10.33 10.20 -2.05
C GLU A 61 -11.77 10.43 -2.51
N GLY A 62 -12.66 9.49 -2.23
CA GLY A 62 -14.08 9.59 -2.61
C GLY A 62 -14.68 8.25 -3.02
N THR A 63 -15.85 8.32 -3.62
CA THR A 63 -16.59 7.15 -4.15
C THR A 63 -16.64 7.23 -5.67
N PHE A 64 -16.16 6.19 -6.32
CA PHE A 64 -16.04 6.13 -7.79
C PHE A 64 -16.57 4.82 -8.34
N SER A 65 -16.90 4.78 -9.64
CA SER A 65 -17.12 3.54 -10.36
C SER A 65 -15.78 2.92 -10.78
N ILE A 66 -15.64 1.61 -10.63
CA ILE A 66 -14.50 0.86 -11.17
C ILE A 66 -14.71 0.48 -12.63
N VAL A 67 -15.97 0.36 -13.04
CA VAL A 67 -16.34 -0.18 -14.37
C VAL A 67 -16.66 0.88 -15.40
N GLN A 68 -17.03 2.09 -14.95
CA GLN A 68 -17.35 3.23 -15.81
C GLN A 68 -16.08 4.07 -16.04
N GLY A 69 -15.49 3.96 -17.23
CA GLY A 69 -14.27 4.69 -17.58
C GLY A 69 -12.98 4.06 -17.03
N TYR A 70 -11.98 4.90 -16.82
CA TYR A 70 -10.71 4.51 -16.18
C TYR A 70 -10.75 4.84 -14.70
N SER A 71 -10.41 3.86 -13.87
CA SER A 71 -10.27 4.06 -12.43
C SER A 71 -8.78 4.25 -12.09
N PRO A 72 -8.34 5.43 -11.61
CA PRO A 72 -6.95 5.65 -11.17
C PRO A 72 -6.53 4.69 -10.07
N TRP A 73 -7.45 4.34 -9.15
CA TRP A 73 -7.19 3.35 -8.12
C TRP A 73 -6.86 1.98 -8.71
N TYR A 74 -7.60 1.54 -9.74
CA TYR A 74 -7.34 0.26 -10.39
C TYR A 74 -5.92 0.20 -10.96
N GLY A 75 -5.49 1.26 -11.65
CA GLY A 75 -4.12 1.36 -12.14
C GLY A 75 -3.07 1.31 -11.03
N THR A 76 -3.29 2.07 -9.96
CA THR A 76 -2.43 2.07 -8.78
C THR A 76 -2.37 0.67 -8.14
N HIS A 77 -3.50 -0.02 -8.04
CA HIS A 77 -3.60 -1.38 -7.50
C HIS A 77 -2.80 -2.38 -8.36
N MET A 78 -2.95 -2.33 -9.69
CA MET A 78 -2.19 -3.20 -10.61
C MET A 78 -0.67 -3.00 -10.47
N ILE A 79 -0.22 -1.75 -10.30
CA ILE A 79 1.20 -1.45 -10.10
C ILE A 79 1.72 -2.01 -8.76
N GLN A 80 0.88 -2.09 -7.73
CA GLN A 80 1.22 -2.61 -6.40
C GLN A 80 1.02 -4.12 -6.24
N THR A 81 0.41 -4.78 -7.23
CA THR A 81 -0.04 -6.18 -7.13
C THR A 81 1.07 -7.13 -6.67
N MET A 82 2.32 -6.93 -7.13
CA MET A 82 3.43 -7.81 -6.74
C MET A 82 3.66 -7.79 -5.21
N PHE A 83 3.57 -6.64 -4.57
CA PHE A 83 3.73 -6.52 -3.10
C PHE A 83 2.50 -7.00 -2.33
N ILE A 84 1.32 -6.98 -2.96
CA ILE A 84 0.09 -7.54 -2.37
C ILE A 84 0.12 -9.06 -2.43
N ALA A 85 0.55 -9.61 -3.58
CA ALA A 85 0.67 -11.05 -3.77
C ALA A 85 1.84 -11.68 -2.99
N PHE A 86 2.93 -10.93 -2.82
CA PHE A 86 4.16 -11.38 -2.15
C PHE A 86 4.57 -10.41 -1.02
N PRO A 87 3.83 -10.35 0.11
CA PRO A 87 4.11 -9.42 1.21
C PRO A 87 5.52 -9.57 1.82
N ARG A 88 6.16 -10.74 1.62
CA ARG A 88 7.53 -11.00 2.08
C ARG A 88 8.57 -10.08 1.46
N LEU A 89 8.33 -9.54 0.27
CA LEU A 89 9.20 -8.52 -0.32
C LEU A 89 9.29 -7.27 0.57
N GLU A 90 8.19 -6.86 1.16
CA GLU A 90 8.18 -5.73 2.09
C GLU A 90 8.64 -6.12 3.51
N THR A 91 8.52 -7.39 3.89
CA THR A 91 9.10 -7.87 5.15
C THR A 91 10.62 -7.68 5.16
N ALA A 92 11.30 -7.90 4.02
CA ALA A 92 12.74 -7.64 3.90
C ALA A 92 13.12 -6.18 4.21
N LEU A 93 12.27 -5.21 3.81
CA LEU A 93 12.50 -3.78 4.09
C LEU A 93 12.38 -3.43 5.58
N ARG A 94 11.71 -4.26 6.39
CA ARG A 94 11.54 -4.06 7.84
C ARG A 94 12.71 -4.59 8.65
N LEU A 95 13.62 -5.36 8.05
CA LEU A 95 14.84 -5.83 8.71
C LEU A 95 15.77 -4.67 9.05
N VAL A 96 15.69 -3.57 8.31
CA VAL A 96 16.49 -2.37 8.58
C VAL A 96 15.57 -1.26 9.12
N PRO A 97 15.83 -0.75 10.33
CA PRO A 97 15.01 0.29 10.94
C PRO A 97 14.84 1.52 10.03
N GLY A 98 13.61 1.97 9.88
CA GLY A 98 13.26 3.16 9.08
C GLY A 98 13.12 2.94 7.57
N VAL A 99 13.67 1.86 7.00
CA VAL A 99 13.61 1.61 5.54
C VAL A 99 12.17 1.40 5.06
N PHE A 100 11.35 0.66 5.79
CA PHE A 100 9.95 0.48 5.41
C PHE A 100 9.13 1.78 5.54
N ALA A 101 9.39 2.60 6.56
CA ALA A 101 8.76 3.93 6.67
C ALA A 101 9.17 4.85 5.49
N MET A 102 10.45 4.82 5.09
CA MET A 102 10.93 5.53 3.90
C MET A 102 10.25 5.01 2.63
N TRP A 103 10.10 3.69 2.49
CA TRP A 103 9.40 3.06 1.38
C TRP A 103 7.97 3.58 1.23
N LEU A 104 7.19 3.61 2.30
CA LEU A 104 5.82 4.17 2.29
C LEU A 104 5.80 5.66 1.91
N ARG A 105 6.77 6.46 2.37
CA ARG A 105 6.90 7.87 1.97
C ARG A 105 7.21 8.00 0.47
N LEU A 106 8.03 7.13 -0.08
CA LEU A 106 8.31 7.09 -1.52
C LEU A 106 7.03 6.80 -2.33
N TRP A 107 6.11 6.01 -1.84
CA TRP A 107 4.79 5.80 -2.44
C TRP A 107 3.82 6.97 -2.23
N GLY A 108 4.13 7.95 -1.40
CA GLY A 108 3.33 9.15 -1.20
C GLY A 108 2.58 9.22 0.12
N SER A 109 2.69 8.22 0.98
CA SER A 109 2.16 8.28 2.34
C SER A 109 2.95 9.26 3.21
N LYS A 110 2.28 9.85 4.20
CA LYS A 110 2.94 10.53 5.30
C LYS A 110 3.22 9.52 6.40
N VAL A 111 4.46 9.45 6.85
CA VAL A 111 4.87 8.58 7.95
C VAL A 111 5.83 9.34 8.85
N GLY A 112 5.50 9.45 10.12
CA GLY A 112 6.30 10.15 11.14
C GLY A 112 7.59 9.42 11.52
N ARG A 113 8.18 9.85 12.64
CA ARG A 113 9.39 9.25 13.21
C ARG A 113 9.03 8.16 14.20
N ASN A 114 9.96 7.21 14.44
CA ASN A 114 9.83 6.14 15.44
C ASN A 114 8.53 5.33 15.26
N VAL A 115 8.13 5.06 14.02
CA VAL A 115 6.98 4.20 13.73
C VAL A 115 7.45 2.75 13.68
N TYR A 116 6.85 1.90 14.48
CA TYR A 116 7.16 0.48 14.52
C TYR A 116 6.13 -0.32 13.73
N PHE A 117 6.59 -0.97 12.67
CA PHE A 117 5.82 -1.92 11.87
C PHE A 117 6.35 -3.33 12.15
N THR A 118 5.50 -4.20 12.64
CA THR A 118 5.88 -5.60 12.83
C THR A 118 6.13 -6.33 11.49
N PRO A 119 6.84 -7.47 11.48
CA PRO A 119 7.18 -8.16 10.24
C PRO A 119 5.99 -8.55 9.36
N HIS A 120 4.84 -8.86 9.92
CA HIS A 120 3.63 -9.28 9.18
C HIS A 120 2.60 -8.15 8.99
N PHE A 121 3.00 -6.89 9.15
CA PHE A 121 2.14 -5.77 8.79
C PHE A 121 1.88 -5.75 7.28
N GLU A 122 0.63 -5.59 6.87
CA GLU A 122 0.22 -5.53 5.47
C GLU A 122 -0.53 -4.22 5.16
N VAL A 123 -0.25 -3.66 3.99
CA VAL A 123 -0.94 -2.47 3.47
C VAL A 123 -1.35 -2.69 2.03
N ALA A 124 -2.62 -2.44 1.71
CA ALA A 124 -3.13 -2.58 0.36
C ALA A 124 -2.82 -1.34 -0.51
N ASP A 125 -2.92 -0.14 0.08
CA ASP A 125 -2.79 1.14 -0.63
C ASP A 125 -1.64 1.98 -0.02
N ARG A 126 -0.43 1.77 -0.52
CA ARG A 126 0.82 2.34 0.04
C ARG A 126 0.91 3.86 0.00
N SER A 127 0.07 4.51 -0.78
CA SER A 127 0.05 5.98 -0.90
C SER A 127 -1.03 6.67 -0.04
N LEU A 128 -1.86 5.89 0.64
CA LEU A 128 -3.05 6.39 1.33
C LEU A 128 -2.98 6.23 2.86
N LEU A 129 -1.78 6.47 3.44
CA LEU A 129 -1.59 6.48 4.89
C LEU A 129 -1.14 7.87 5.35
N ASP A 130 -1.63 8.28 6.53
CA ASP A 130 -1.14 9.44 7.26
C ASP A 130 -0.85 8.99 8.71
N ILE A 131 0.42 8.72 9.00
CA ILE A 131 0.88 8.12 10.25
C ILE A 131 1.78 9.13 10.95
N GLY A 132 1.41 9.48 12.18
CA GLY A 132 2.17 10.36 13.07
C GLY A 132 3.43 9.72 13.64
N ASN A 133 4.00 10.37 14.65
CA ASN A 133 5.20 9.90 15.32
C ASN A 133 4.88 8.86 16.41
N ASN A 134 5.86 7.99 16.71
CA ASN A 134 5.79 7.01 17.80
C ASN A 134 4.57 6.07 17.71
N CYS A 135 4.09 5.78 16.51
CA CYS A 135 2.99 4.85 16.31
C CYS A 135 3.49 3.40 16.31
N VAL A 136 2.65 2.48 16.77
CA VAL A 136 2.96 1.05 16.81
C VAL A 136 1.85 0.27 16.13
N PHE A 137 2.25 -0.57 15.16
CA PHE A 137 1.37 -1.52 14.48
C PHE A 137 1.79 -2.94 14.86
N GLY A 138 0.91 -3.64 15.56
CA GLY A 138 1.12 -4.99 16.07
C GLY A 138 1.22 -6.05 14.97
N TYR A 139 1.47 -7.28 15.38
CA TYR A 139 1.60 -8.43 14.50
C TYR A 139 0.35 -8.62 13.63
N ASP A 140 0.51 -8.91 12.34
CA ASP A 140 -0.56 -9.17 11.38
C ASP A 140 -1.65 -8.08 11.32
N VAL A 141 -1.27 -6.82 11.53
CA VAL A 141 -2.16 -5.69 11.29
C VAL A 141 -2.30 -5.48 9.79
N LYS A 142 -3.54 -5.34 9.31
CA LYS A 142 -3.86 -5.11 7.90
C LYS A 142 -4.56 -3.77 7.72
N ILE A 143 -4.09 -2.97 6.76
CA ILE A 143 -4.70 -1.68 6.40
C ILE A 143 -5.12 -1.70 4.95
N ALA A 144 -6.40 -1.39 4.70
CA ALA A 144 -6.91 -1.12 3.38
C ALA A 144 -7.57 0.26 3.37
N SER A 145 -7.08 1.14 2.51
CA SER A 145 -7.64 2.49 2.35
C SER A 145 -8.73 2.53 1.27
N HIS A 146 -9.25 1.37 0.88
CA HIS A 146 -10.38 1.22 -0.04
C HIS A 146 -11.30 0.09 0.38
N VAL A 147 -12.56 0.18 -0.08
CA VAL A 147 -13.52 -0.92 -0.04
C VAL A 147 -14.36 -0.92 -1.32
N ILE A 148 -14.59 -2.11 -1.87
CA ILE A 148 -15.39 -2.30 -3.08
C ILE A 148 -16.73 -2.91 -2.67
N SER A 149 -17.79 -2.41 -3.27
CA SER A 149 -19.14 -2.94 -3.07
C SER A 149 -19.99 -2.81 -4.35
N PRO A 150 -21.01 -3.67 -4.54
CA PRO A 150 -21.97 -3.50 -5.63
C PRO A 150 -22.76 -2.20 -5.45
N SER A 151 -23.14 -1.59 -6.58
CA SER A 151 -23.97 -0.39 -6.65
C SER A 151 -24.92 -0.48 -7.83
N ARG A 152 -26.20 -0.12 -7.63
CA ARG A 152 -27.19 -0.09 -8.72
C ARG A 152 -26.85 0.96 -9.78
N GLU A 153 -26.31 2.11 -9.36
CA GLU A 153 -25.97 3.24 -10.25
C GLU A 153 -24.59 3.11 -10.89
N LEU A 154 -23.59 2.65 -10.12
CA LEU A 154 -22.19 2.62 -10.53
C LEU A 154 -21.68 1.22 -10.96
N GLY A 155 -22.54 0.18 -10.87
CA GLY A 155 -22.14 -1.21 -11.07
C GLY A 155 -21.30 -1.71 -9.90
N LEU A 156 -19.98 -1.58 -9.97
CA LEU A 156 -19.06 -1.74 -8.86
C LEU A 156 -18.52 -0.37 -8.44
N LYS A 157 -18.82 0.02 -7.21
CA LYS A 157 -18.27 1.24 -6.60
C LYS A 157 -17.09 0.92 -5.72
N ILE A 158 -16.13 1.81 -5.71
CA ILE A 158 -15.04 1.83 -4.76
C ILE A 158 -15.12 3.07 -3.90
N TYR A 159 -14.98 2.91 -2.61
CA TYR A 159 -14.79 3.98 -1.65
C TYR A 159 -13.34 4.02 -1.23
N ILE A 160 -12.70 5.17 -1.37
CA ILE A 160 -11.27 5.41 -1.12
C ILE A 160 -11.14 6.52 -0.10
N LYS A 161 -10.45 6.25 1.00
CA LYS A 161 -10.13 7.28 1.99
C LYS A 161 -8.89 6.87 2.79
N LYS A 162 -8.01 7.86 3.06
CA LYS A 162 -6.80 7.63 3.86
C LYS A 162 -7.12 7.05 5.22
N VAL A 163 -6.24 6.16 5.69
CA VAL A 163 -6.20 5.75 7.08
C VAL A 163 -5.22 6.66 7.82
N ILE A 164 -5.69 7.23 8.93
CA ILE A 164 -4.94 8.19 9.74
C ILE A 164 -4.65 7.58 11.11
N SER A 165 -3.40 7.67 11.55
CA SER A 165 -3.01 7.38 12.92
C SER A 165 -2.20 8.56 13.44
N GLU A 166 -2.76 9.32 14.37
CA GLU A 166 -2.05 10.44 14.99
C GLU A 166 -0.93 9.95 15.92
N ASP A 167 -0.11 10.90 16.43
CA ASP A 167 1.05 10.59 17.27
C ASP A 167 0.72 9.66 18.44
N GLY A 168 1.56 8.63 18.62
CA GLY A 168 1.40 7.65 19.68
C GLY A 168 0.22 6.69 19.52
N GLY A 169 -0.40 6.64 18.33
CA GLY A 169 -1.43 5.67 18.02
C GLY A 169 -0.92 4.23 18.13
N PHE A 170 -1.67 3.36 18.78
CA PHE A 170 -1.32 1.95 18.95
C PHE A 170 -2.40 1.07 18.31
N VAL A 171 -2.01 0.21 17.39
CA VAL A 171 -2.90 -0.76 16.74
C VAL A 171 -2.48 -2.16 17.16
N GLY A 172 -3.36 -2.82 17.94
CA GLY A 172 -3.14 -4.16 18.46
C GLY A 172 -3.04 -5.22 17.34
N ALA A 173 -2.41 -6.34 17.68
CA ALA A 173 -2.16 -7.44 16.75
C ALA A 173 -3.45 -7.96 16.08
N THR A 174 -3.33 -8.46 14.85
CA THR A 174 -4.41 -9.06 14.05
C THR A 174 -5.63 -8.16 13.80
N SER A 175 -5.45 -6.84 14.01
CA SER A 175 -6.51 -5.85 13.74
C SER A 175 -6.53 -5.45 12.27
N ARG A 176 -7.70 -5.05 11.79
CA ARG A 176 -7.91 -4.56 10.43
C ARG A 176 -8.47 -3.15 10.45
N LEU A 177 -7.84 -2.24 9.72
CA LEU A 177 -8.28 -0.87 9.57
C LEU A 177 -8.85 -0.65 8.17
N ALA A 178 -10.10 -0.20 8.10
CA ALA A 178 -10.82 0.09 6.87
C ALA A 178 -10.57 1.55 6.40
N PRO A 179 -11.01 1.94 5.18
CA PRO A 179 -10.82 3.29 4.66
C PRO A 179 -11.45 4.35 5.58
N GLY A 180 -10.75 5.46 5.76
CA GLY A 180 -11.22 6.58 6.58
C GLY A 180 -11.11 6.39 8.10
N VAL A 181 -10.56 5.26 8.56
CA VAL A 181 -10.28 5.07 9.99
C VAL A 181 -9.30 6.13 10.48
N HIS A 182 -9.65 6.75 11.61
CA HIS A 182 -8.84 7.77 12.25
C HIS A 182 -8.55 7.39 13.70
N VAL A 183 -7.34 6.93 13.96
CA VAL A 183 -6.84 6.64 15.31
C VAL A 183 -6.26 7.94 15.88
N LYS A 184 -6.93 8.49 16.89
CA LYS A 184 -6.55 9.75 17.53
C LYS A 184 -5.28 9.62 18.34
N LYS A 185 -4.69 10.76 18.69
CA LYS A 185 -3.43 10.86 19.44
C LYS A 185 -3.46 10.02 20.71
N GLY A 186 -2.52 9.08 20.82
CA GLY A 186 -2.40 8.16 21.95
C GLY A 186 -3.58 7.18 22.12
N ALA A 187 -4.43 7.04 21.10
CA ALA A 187 -5.53 6.08 21.13
C ALA A 187 -5.04 4.65 20.88
N LEU A 188 -5.80 3.69 21.39
CA LEU A 188 -5.52 2.27 21.32
C LEU A 188 -6.64 1.54 20.57
N VAL A 189 -6.30 0.90 19.45
CA VAL A 189 -7.10 -0.16 18.85
C VAL A 189 -6.72 -1.48 19.54
N LYS A 190 -7.67 -2.15 20.18
CA LYS A 190 -7.43 -3.45 20.81
C LYS A 190 -7.03 -4.48 19.75
N ALA A 191 -6.29 -5.51 20.18
CA ALA A 191 -5.97 -6.64 19.31
C ALA A 191 -7.25 -7.31 18.77
N THR A 192 -7.16 -7.96 17.60
CA THR A 192 -8.25 -8.69 16.95
C THR A 192 -9.48 -7.83 16.59
N THR A 193 -9.30 -6.51 16.48
CA THR A 193 -10.40 -5.58 16.18
C THR A 193 -10.52 -5.30 14.70
N ASN A 194 -11.73 -5.44 14.13
CA ASN A 194 -12.07 -4.90 12.82
C ASN A 194 -12.63 -3.49 13.01
N VAL A 195 -11.88 -2.48 12.56
CA VAL A 195 -12.32 -1.08 12.59
C VAL A 195 -12.93 -0.75 11.24
N TYR A 196 -14.23 -0.44 11.24
CA TYR A 196 -15.03 -0.20 10.05
C TYR A 196 -14.73 1.16 9.40
N PRO A 197 -15.15 1.39 8.15
CA PRO A 197 -14.94 2.66 7.46
C PRO A 197 -15.38 3.87 8.27
N ASP A 198 -14.62 4.97 8.17
CA ASP A 198 -14.88 6.28 8.79
C ASP A 198 -14.98 6.27 10.33
N THR A 199 -14.56 5.18 10.97
CA THR A 199 -14.56 5.11 12.44
C THR A 199 -13.45 5.97 13.02
N VAL A 200 -13.79 6.79 14.00
CA VAL A 200 -12.82 7.53 14.84
C VAL A 200 -12.59 6.74 16.12
N VAL A 201 -11.33 6.41 16.38
CA VAL A 201 -10.90 5.71 17.61
C VAL A 201 -10.33 6.76 18.56
N GLU A 202 -11.06 7.05 19.62
CA GLU A 202 -10.69 8.03 20.64
C GLU A 202 -9.74 7.40 21.69
N LYS A 203 -8.92 8.27 22.29
CA LYS A 203 -8.14 7.87 23.46
C LYS A 203 -9.12 7.61 24.62
N ARG A 204 -9.07 6.43 25.20
CA ARG A 204 -9.82 6.14 26.43
C ARG A 204 -9.20 6.91 27.58
N SER A 205 -10.03 7.64 28.29
CA SER A 205 -9.70 8.26 29.59
C SER A 205 -9.32 7.19 30.62
#